data_07f2f22fa726e22345549b8dbb77b8ca
#
_entry.id   07f2f22fa726e22345549b8dbb77b8ca
#
_cell.length_a   1.000
_cell.length_b   1.000
_cell.length_c   1.000
_cell.angle_alpha   90.00
_cell.angle_beta   90.00
_cell.angle_gamma   90.00
#
_symmetry.space_group_name_H-M   'P 1'
#
loop_
_entity.id
_entity.type
_entity.pdbx_description
1 polymer ?
#
loop_
_entity_poly.entity_id
_entity_poly.type
_entity_poly.pdbx_seq_one_letter_code
_entity_poly.pdbx_strand_id
1 'polypeptide(L)'
;MSFREKRTEYRFELSCFVFFFIQVRTRSNIKWKQNAQTITGGNREGDKLNQLNCPQGIYVDHQQQHIYIADYYNHRIVKWKLSENEGQIIAGGNGRGNRIDQLNYPYDVIADENSKSLIISDQGNRRVVQWSLENPNGDKEILIENIECYGLMMNENGDLFVSDYENHAVKRWSKGEKEGTIVAGGNGRGNQLNQLNCPTYMFIDEEETVYISDEVNHRVMKWLKGASEGIVVAGGQGQGNSLNQFNYPNGLVVNEVGDVYVADYWNNRIMCWPLGSKEGRVVVGGNGQGDGSNQFFYPSGLSFDVENNLYVADSWNHRIQRFRVD
;
A
#
# COMPACT_ATOMS: atom_id res chain seq x y z
N MET A 1 -40.52 13.67 -55.40
CA MET A 1 -40.56 12.46 -54.58
C MET A 1 -39.43 12.57 -53.55
N SER A 2 -39.81 12.89 -52.31
CA SER A 2 -38.90 13.20 -51.21
C SER A 2 -38.74 11.98 -50.36
N PHE A 3 -37.50 11.49 -50.19
CA PHE A 3 -37.17 10.49 -49.20
C PHE A 3 -36.86 11.18 -47.86
N ARG A 4 -37.75 11.00 -46.90
CA ARG A 4 -37.51 11.35 -45.50
C ARG A 4 -36.76 10.20 -44.83
N GLU A 5 -35.49 10.40 -44.47
CA GLU A 5 -34.77 9.56 -43.55
C GLU A 5 -35.31 9.70 -42.13
N LYS A 6 -35.83 8.60 -41.60
CA LYS A 6 -36.15 8.47 -40.17
C LYS A 6 -34.84 8.21 -39.42
N ARG A 7 -34.34 9.19 -38.68
CA ARG A 7 -33.34 8.97 -37.63
C ARG A 7 -34.03 8.30 -36.45
N THR A 8 -33.66 7.04 -36.20
CA THR A 8 -34.00 6.34 -34.98
C THR A 8 -32.95 6.73 -33.95
N GLU A 9 -33.33 7.55 -32.98
CA GLU A 9 -32.49 7.83 -31.81
C GLU A 9 -32.49 6.61 -30.92
N TYR A 10 -31.37 5.86 -30.93
CA TYR A 10 -31.05 4.91 -29.87
C TYR A 10 -30.58 5.72 -28.66
N ARG A 11 -31.47 5.90 -27.67
CA ARG A 11 -31.07 6.25 -26.31
C ARG A 11 -30.30 5.05 -25.74
N PHE A 12 -29.00 5.12 -25.76
CA PHE A 12 -28.17 4.31 -24.87
C PHE A 12 -28.37 4.85 -23.45
N GLU A 13 -29.11 4.12 -22.64
CA GLU A 13 -29.01 4.23 -21.20
C GLU A 13 -27.60 3.71 -20.83
N LEU A 14 -26.69 4.62 -20.66
CA LEU A 14 -25.42 4.39 -20.02
C LEU A 14 -25.69 4.13 -18.53
N SER A 15 -25.96 2.87 -18.17
CA SER A 15 -25.70 2.41 -16.82
C SER A 15 -24.17 2.33 -16.68
N CYS A 16 -23.57 3.47 -16.44
CA CYS A 16 -22.18 3.56 -16.06
C CYS A 16 -22.00 2.96 -14.66
N PHE A 17 -21.80 1.65 -14.58
CA PHE A 17 -21.01 1.07 -13.51
C PHE A 17 -19.55 1.32 -13.89
N VAL A 18 -19.09 2.53 -13.66
CA VAL A 18 -17.67 2.86 -13.73
C VAL A 18 -17.08 2.46 -12.38
N PHE A 19 -16.64 1.22 -12.28
CA PHE A 19 -15.71 0.82 -11.23
C PHE A 19 -14.36 1.47 -11.55
N PHE A 20 -14.15 2.64 -10.98
CA PHE A 20 -12.83 3.26 -10.99
C PHE A 20 -12.04 2.73 -9.80
N PHE A 21 -11.20 1.72 -10.03
CA PHE A 21 -9.86 1.84 -9.50
C PHE A 21 -9.31 3.09 -10.19
N ILE A 22 -9.33 4.20 -9.50
CA ILE A 22 -8.61 5.37 -9.97
C ILE A 22 -7.14 5.03 -9.75
N GLN A 23 -6.56 4.28 -10.70
CA GLN A 23 -5.15 4.39 -10.92
C GLN A 23 -4.94 5.88 -11.19
N VAL A 24 -4.30 6.50 -10.25
CA VAL A 24 -4.00 7.92 -10.34
C VAL A 24 -3.18 8.09 -11.61
N ARG A 25 -3.74 8.78 -12.64
CA ARG A 25 -3.04 9.06 -13.90
C ARG A 25 -1.83 9.94 -13.61
N THR A 26 -0.78 9.33 -13.06
CA THR A 26 0.47 10.01 -12.80
C THR A 26 1.20 10.20 -14.11
N ARG A 27 1.29 11.45 -14.55
CA ARG A 27 2.14 11.82 -15.68
C ARG A 27 3.58 11.45 -15.35
N SER A 28 4.35 10.94 -16.31
CA SER A 28 5.79 10.82 -16.19
C SER A 28 6.37 12.19 -15.78
N ASN A 29 7.30 12.23 -14.82
CA ASN A 29 7.97 13.43 -14.31
C ASN A 29 7.15 14.34 -13.38
N ILE A 30 6.23 13.81 -12.58
CA ILE A 30 5.63 14.61 -11.50
C ILE A 30 6.73 15.07 -10.55
N LYS A 31 6.64 16.34 -10.18
CA LYS A 31 7.45 16.95 -9.13
C LYS A 31 6.53 17.27 -7.94
N TRP A 32 7.04 17.04 -6.76
CA TRP A 32 6.35 17.40 -5.53
C TRP A 32 7.07 18.51 -4.80
N LYS A 33 6.32 19.36 -4.13
CA LYS A 33 6.86 20.30 -3.16
C LYS A 33 7.69 19.53 -2.15
N GLN A 34 8.90 19.99 -1.87
CA GLN A 34 9.83 19.26 -0.99
C GLN A 34 9.45 19.33 0.49
N ASN A 35 8.64 20.31 0.87
CA ASN A 35 8.11 20.43 2.23
C ASN A 35 6.70 19.83 2.30
N ALA A 36 6.55 18.80 3.09
CA ALA A 36 5.28 18.14 3.35
C ALA A 36 4.37 18.96 4.26
N GLN A 37 3.09 18.64 4.18
CA GLN A 37 2.12 18.94 5.22
C GLN A 37 1.88 17.69 6.06
N THR A 38 2.04 17.78 7.38
CA THR A 38 1.57 16.72 8.29
C THR A 38 0.05 16.71 8.27
N ILE A 39 -0.53 15.58 7.89
CA ILE A 39 -1.98 15.39 7.80
C ILE A 39 -2.54 14.89 9.12
N THR A 40 -1.84 13.95 9.76
CA THR A 40 -2.23 13.37 11.05
C THR A 40 -1.01 12.91 11.83
N GLY A 41 -1.16 12.79 13.12
CA GLY A 41 -0.05 12.47 14.02
C GLY A 41 0.90 13.65 14.20
N GLY A 42 2.19 13.36 14.44
CA GLY A 42 3.21 14.40 14.66
C GLY A 42 3.11 15.10 16.02
N ASN A 43 2.20 14.66 16.88
CA ASN A 43 2.01 15.16 18.24
C ASN A 43 2.73 14.28 19.28
N ARG A 44 3.92 13.77 18.93
CA ARG A 44 4.66 12.69 19.61
C ARG A 44 3.94 11.35 19.50
N GLU A 45 4.63 10.28 19.89
CA GLU A 45 4.02 8.96 20.01
C GLU A 45 2.89 8.99 21.05
N GLY A 46 1.84 8.22 20.82
CA GLY A 46 0.75 8.08 21.78
C GLY A 46 -0.50 7.44 21.17
N ASP A 47 -1.49 7.23 22.02
CA ASP A 47 -2.73 6.52 21.73
C ASP A 47 -3.97 7.41 21.63
N LYS A 48 -3.83 8.74 21.83
CA LYS A 48 -4.95 9.67 21.65
C LYS A 48 -5.42 9.70 20.21
N LEU A 49 -6.61 10.26 19.97
CA LEU A 49 -7.21 10.30 18.63
C LEU A 49 -6.46 11.22 17.64
N ASN A 50 -5.61 12.10 18.14
CA ASN A 50 -4.71 12.96 17.35
C ASN A 50 -3.24 12.51 17.39
N GLN A 51 -2.98 11.30 17.87
CA GLN A 51 -1.65 10.71 17.95
C GLN A 51 -1.61 9.36 17.21
N LEU A 52 -0.43 9.00 16.76
CA LEU A 52 -0.11 7.71 16.16
C LEU A 52 1.11 7.11 16.85
N ASN A 53 1.32 5.81 16.69
CA ASN A 53 2.53 5.14 17.17
C ASN A 53 3.06 4.18 16.13
N CYS A 54 4.10 4.60 15.40
CA CYS A 54 4.71 3.89 14.28
C CYS A 54 3.70 3.42 13.23
N PRO A 55 2.95 4.34 12.57
CA PRO A 55 2.05 3.96 11.49
C PRO A 55 2.82 3.26 10.38
N GLN A 56 2.26 2.18 9.84
CA GLN A 56 2.87 1.40 8.77
C GLN A 56 2.10 1.58 7.44
N GLY A 57 1.09 0.76 7.18
CA GLY A 57 0.29 0.85 5.97
C GLY A 57 -0.72 1.99 6.00
N ILE A 58 -0.97 2.55 4.83
CA ILE A 58 -1.96 3.60 4.61
C ILE A 58 -2.77 3.31 3.36
N TYR A 59 -4.07 3.52 3.44
CA TYR A 59 -4.98 3.50 2.29
C TYR A 59 -5.69 4.85 2.19
N VAL A 60 -5.56 5.52 1.04
CA VAL A 60 -6.26 6.79 0.77
C VAL A 60 -7.56 6.49 0.03
N ASP A 61 -8.70 6.76 0.69
CA ASP A 61 -10.02 6.67 0.07
C ASP A 61 -10.28 7.96 -0.73
N HIS A 62 -10.20 7.81 -2.04
CA HIS A 62 -10.30 8.93 -2.98
C HIS A 62 -11.70 9.54 -3.04
N GLN A 63 -12.74 8.76 -2.79
CA GLN A 63 -14.13 9.23 -2.90
C GLN A 63 -14.57 10.00 -1.67
N GLN A 64 -14.14 9.56 -0.47
CA GLN A 64 -14.62 10.08 0.80
C GLN A 64 -13.64 11.02 1.50
N GLN A 65 -12.47 11.27 0.90
CA GLN A 65 -11.39 12.09 1.48
C GLN A 65 -10.95 11.61 2.87
N HIS A 66 -10.89 10.29 3.04
CA HIS A 66 -10.41 9.66 4.25
C HIS A 66 -9.07 8.95 3.99
N ILE A 67 -8.31 8.78 5.07
CA ILE A 67 -7.15 7.91 5.10
C ILE A 67 -7.40 6.84 6.17
N TYR A 68 -7.19 5.58 5.83
CA TYR A 68 -7.12 4.48 6.78
C TYR A 68 -5.66 4.21 7.09
N ILE A 69 -5.33 4.07 8.37
CA ILE A 69 -3.95 4.02 8.86
C ILE A 69 -3.80 2.81 9.79
N ALA A 70 -2.86 1.94 9.48
CA ALA A 70 -2.44 0.89 10.40
C ALA A 70 -1.53 1.51 11.48
N ASP A 71 -2.11 1.81 12.63
CA ASP A 71 -1.45 2.41 13.80
C ASP A 71 -0.81 1.30 14.65
N TYR A 72 0.34 0.84 14.18
CA TYR A 72 0.97 -0.44 14.46
C TYR A 72 1.14 -0.75 15.94
N TYR A 73 1.81 0.12 16.71
CA TYR A 73 2.04 -0.10 18.13
C TYR A 73 0.82 0.21 19.00
N ASN A 74 -0.19 0.88 18.47
CA ASN A 74 -1.46 1.10 19.16
C ASN A 74 -2.49 -0.01 18.87
N HIS A 75 -2.13 -1.02 18.06
CA HIS A 75 -2.97 -2.20 17.76
C HIS A 75 -4.37 -1.81 17.25
N ARG A 76 -4.43 -0.83 16.33
CA ARG A 76 -5.70 -0.29 15.83
C ARG A 76 -5.59 0.17 14.37
N ILE A 77 -6.73 0.29 13.71
CA ILE A 77 -6.87 1.04 12.46
C ILE A 77 -7.59 2.34 12.76
N VAL A 78 -7.00 3.43 12.32
CA VAL A 78 -7.56 4.78 12.46
C VAL A 78 -8.05 5.26 11.09
N LYS A 79 -9.31 5.71 11.04
CA LYS A 79 -9.87 6.46 9.93
C LYS A 79 -9.65 7.95 10.21
N TRP A 80 -9.03 8.64 9.28
CA TRP A 80 -8.78 10.07 9.40
C TRP A 80 -9.39 10.83 8.22
N LYS A 81 -10.25 11.79 8.50
CA LYS A 81 -10.78 12.68 7.48
C LYS A 81 -9.84 13.87 7.29
N LEU A 82 -9.50 14.18 6.04
CA LEU A 82 -8.49 15.21 5.73
C LEU A 82 -8.82 16.61 6.28
N SER A 83 -10.09 16.87 6.59
CA SER A 83 -10.57 18.15 7.15
C SER A 83 -10.63 18.18 8.69
N GLU A 84 -10.31 17.09 9.38
CA GLU A 84 -10.48 16.95 10.83
C GLU A 84 -9.12 16.91 11.54
N ASN A 85 -9.11 17.25 12.82
CA ASN A 85 -7.91 17.28 13.66
C ASN A 85 -7.75 16.02 14.54
N GLU A 86 -8.74 15.13 14.50
CA GLU A 86 -8.77 13.89 15.26
C GLU A 86 -9.24 12.74 14.36
N GLY A 87 -8.68 11.56 14.57
CA GLY A 87 -9.10 10.34 13.88
C GLY A 87 -10.21 9.62 14.63
N GLN A 88 -10.77 8.61 13.96
CA GLN A 88 -11.73 7.67 14.53
C GLN A 88 -11.12 6.28 14.52
N ILE A 89 -11.14 5.57 15.63
CA ILE A 89 -10.78 4.14 15.68
C ILE A 89 -11.93 3.36 15.05
N ILE A 90 -11.63 2.58 14.02
CA ILE A 90 -12.64 1.79 13.30
C ILE A 90 -12.40 0.29 13.37
N ALA A 91 -11.19 -0.14 13.73
CA ALA A 91 -10.87 -1.53 13.99
C ALA A 91 -9.82 -1.63 15.10
N GLY A 92 -9.90 -2.67 15.93
CA GLY A 92 -9.01 -2.83 17.08
C GLY A 92 -9.24 -1.78 18.16
N GLY A 93 -8.13 -1.35 18.82
CA GLY A 93 -8.20 -0.35 19.89
C GLY A 93 -8.72 -0.88 21.23
N ASN A 94 -9.02 -2.19 21.32
CA ASN A 94 -9.45 -2.89 22.55
C ASN A 94 -8.26 -3.56 23.27
N GLY A 95 -7.07 -2.93 23.16
CA GLY A 95 -5.82 -3.47 23.63
C GLY A 95 -5.26 -4.55 22.69
N ARG A 96 -3.97 -4.86 22.88
CA ARG A 96 -3.29 -5.92 22.14
C ARG A 96 -3.88 -7.28 22.48
N GLY A 97 -4.24 -8.09 21.47
CA GLY A 97 -4.75 -9.43 21.69
C GLY A 97 -5.16 -10.14 20.40
N ASN A 98 -5.68 -11.35 20.55
CA ASN A 98 -6.07 -12.22 19.45
C ASN A 98 -7.59 -12.46 19.33
N ARG A 99 -8.40 -11.83 20.17
CA ARG A 99 -9.86 -11.91 19.98
C ARG A 99 -10.24 -11.31 18.63
N ILE A 100 -11.42 -11.61 18.14
CA ILE A 100 -11.89 -11.09 16.83
C ILE A 100 -12.05 -9.56 16.81
N ASP A 101 -12.23 -8.94 17.99
CA ASP A 101 -12.35 -7.49 18.18
C ASP A 101 -11.02 -6.83 18.57
N GLN A 102 -9.92 -7.56 18.58
CA GLN A 102 -8.58 -7.09 18.87
C GLN A 102 -7.65 -7.25 17.67
N LEU A 103 -6.65 -6.40 17.60
CA LEU A 103 -5.53 -6.50 16.67
C LEU A 103 -4.22 -6.63 17.43
N ASN A 104 -3.19 -7.11 16.75
CA ASN A 104 -1.85 -7.25 17.26
C ASN A 104 -0.84 -6.87 16.19
N TYR A 105 -0.29 -5.67 16.29
CA TYR A 105 0.62 -5.12 15.29
C TYR A 105 0.02 -5.16 13.86
N PRO A 106 -1.10 -4.46 13.60
CA PRO A 106 -1.63 -4.37 12.24
C PRO A 106 -0.61 -3.67 11.34
N TYR A 107 -0.20 -4.35 10.26
CA TYR A 107 0.86 -3.84 9.40
C TYR A 107 0.33 -3.06 8.21
N ASP A 108 -0.72 -3.56 7.57
CA ASP A 108 -1.31 -2.92 6.39
C ASP A 108 -2.83 -2.96 6.44
N VAL A 109 -3.46 -2.08 5.69
CA VAL A 109 -4.91 -1.97 5.56
C VAL A 109 -5.29 -1.52 4.16
N ILE A 110 -6.27 -2.20 3.58
CA ILE A 110 -6.90 -1.81 2.32
C ILE A 110 -8.42 -1.77 2.50
N ALA A 111 -9.13 -1.02 1.65
CA ALA A 111 -10.59 -1.05 1.61
C ALA A 111 -11.07 -1.94 0.47
N ASP A 112 -12.05 -2.79 0.76
CA ASP A 112 -12.89 -3.45 -0.23
C ASP A 112 -14.19 -2.64 -0.37
N GLU A 113 -14.28 -1.87 -1.44
CA GLU A 113 -15.44 -1.02 -1.70
C GLU A 113 -16.70 -1.84 -2.00
N ASN A 114 -16.55 -3.05 -2.57
CA ASN A 114 -17.67 -3.91 -2.92
C ASN A 114 -18.38 -4.46 -1.68
N SER A 115 -17.59 -4.90 -0.68
CA SER A 115 -18.14 -5.40 0.58
C SER A 115 -18.26 -4.32 1.65
N LYS A 116 -17.84 -3.08 1.36
CA LYS A 116 -17.77 -1.96 2.31
C LYS A 116 -17.08 -2.38 3.60
N SER A 117 -15.92 -2.96 3.44
CA SER A 117 -15.11 -3.45 4.56
C SER A 117 -13.65 -3.07 4.43
N LEU A 118 -12.94 -3.17 5.53
CA LEU A 118 -11.49 -3.13 5.56
C LEU A 118 -10.93 -4.53 5.58
N ILE A 119 -9.87 -4.76 4.83
CA ILE A 119 -9.03 -5.95 4.93
C ILE A 119 -7.75 -5.51 5.64
N ILE A 120 -7.41 -6.20 6.73
CA ILE A 120 -6.34 -5.80 7.64
C ILE A 120 -5.34 -6.93 7.80
N SER A 121 -4.09 -6.61 7.61
CA SER A 121 -2.96 -7.48 7.95
C SER A 121 -2.72 -7.42 9.46
N ASP A 122 -3.29 -8.35 10.20
CA ASP A 122 -3.13 -8.50 11.65
C ASP A 122 -1.89 -9.35 11.95
N GLN A 123 -0.73 -8.76 11.62
CA GLN A 123 0.57 -9.43 11.47
C GLN A 123 0.97 -10.18 12.74
N GLY A 124 0.88 -9.55 13.91
CA GLY A 124 1.27 -10.19 15.17
C GLY A 124 0.36 -11.32 15.61
N ASN A 125 -0.83 -11.46 15.01
CA ASN A 125 -1.72 -12.62 15.18
C ASN A 125 -1.62 -13.61 14.01
N ARG A 126 -0.76 -13.34 13.01
CA ARG A 126 -0.54 -14.22 11.85
C ARG A 126 -1.85 -14.50 11.08
N ARG A 127 -2.66 -13.47 10.85
CA ARG A 127 -3.96 -13.59 10.17
C ARG A 127 -4.28 -12.34 9.36
N VAL A 128 -5.12 -12.51 8.34
CA VAL A 128 -5.78 -11.42 7.62
C VAL A 128 -7.25 -11.41 8.06
N VAL A 129 -7.75 -10.24 8.45
CA VAL A 129 -9.13 -10.09 8.93
C VAL A 129 -9.89 -9.10 8.05
N GLN A 130 -11.19 -9.36 7.88
CA GLN A 130 -12.15 -8.44 7.30
C GLN A 130 -12.96 -7.77 8.40
N TRP A 131 -13.21 -6.46 8.23
CA TRP A 131 -13.91 -5.65 9.22
C TRP A 131 -14.93 -4.76 8.53
N SER A 132 -16.23 -4.97 8.80
CA SER A 132 -17.30 -4.19 8.18
C SER A 132 -17.23 -2.71 8.57
N LEU A 133 -17.35 -1.83 7.59
CA LEU A 133 -17.51 -0.38 7.80
C LEU A 133 -18.95 0.02 8.10
N GLU A 134 -19.92 -0.78 7.65
CA GLU A 134 -21.35 -0.53 7.92
C GLU A 134 -21.76 -1.01 9.32
N ASN A 135 -21.18 -2.10 9.82
CA ASN A 135 -21.42 -2.64 11.14
C ASN A 135 -20.09 -2.92 11.90
N PRO A 136 -19.35 -1.88 12.32
CA PRO A 136 -18.05 -2.06 12.97
C PRO A 136 -18.09 -2.87 14.28
N ASN A 137 -19.24 -2.95 14.92
CA ASN A 137 -19.42 -3.71 16.17
C ASN A 137 -19.84 -5.17 15.95
N GLY A 138 -20.29 -5.54 14.74
CA GLY A 138 -20.83 -6.86 14.41
C GLY A 138 -19.93 -7.68 13.50
N ASP A 139 -19.91 -7.32 12.24
CA ASP A 139 -19.43 -8.22 11.19
C ASP A 139 -17.90 -8.15 11.05
N LYS A 140 -17.25 -9.18 11.56
CA LYS A 140 -15.80 -9.39 11.48
C LYS A 140 -15.54 -10.83 11.10
N GLU A 141 -14.60 -11.04 10.20
CA GLU A 141 -14.24 -12.37 9.72
C GLU A 141 -12.73 -12.54 9.66
N ILE A 142 -12.23 -13.72 9.96
CA ILE A 142 -10.85 -14.10 9.67
C ILE A 142 -10.84 -14.70 8.26
N LEU A 143 -10.23 -14.01 7.33
CA LEU A 143 -10.13 -14.47 5.93
C LEU A 143 -9.03 -15.50 5.75
N ILE A 144 -7.89 -15.30 6.41
CA ILE A 144 -6.70 -16.13 6.26
C ILE A 144 -6.06 -16.31 7.65
N GLU A 145 -5.67 -17.52 7.97
CA GLU A 145 -4.96 -17.87 9.21
C GLU A 145 -3.56 -18.41 8.90
N ASN A 146 -2.70 -18.38 9.93
CA ASN A 146 -1.35 -18.97 9.89
C ASN A 146 -0.43 -18.40 8.80
N ILE A 147 -0.53 -17.09 8.55
CA ILE A 147 0.32 -16.37 7.61
C ILE A 147 1.02 -15.19 8.30
N GLU A 148 2.32 -15.05 8.13
CA GLU A 148 3.02 -13.84 8.55
C GLU A 148 2.83 -12.74 7.49
N CYS A 149 1.62 -12.15 7.52
CA CYS A 149 1.15 -11.19 6.54
C CYS A 149 1.74 -9.80 6.78
N TYR A 150 2.25 -9.20 5.72
CA TYR A 150 2.71 -7.81 5.71
C TYR A 150 1.82 -6.97 4.78
N GLY A 151 2.21 -6.76 3.53
CA GLY A 151 1.44 -5.99 2.57
C GLY A 151 0.22 -6.74 2.03
N LEU A 152 -0.80 -5.99 1.72
CA LEU A 152 -2.07 -6.43 1.15
C LEU A 152 -2.34 -5.70 -0.16
N MET A 153 -2.94 -6.38 -1.11
CA MET A 153 -3.50 -5.77 -2.32
C MET A 153 -4.68 -6.58 -2.81
N MET A 154 -5.65 -5.93 -3.41
CA MET A 154 -6.81 -6.59 -4.04
C MET A 154 -6.88 -6.14 -5.50
N ASN A 155 -7.11 -7.08 -6.42
CA ASN A 155 -7.36 -6.75 -7.81
C ASN A 155 -8.84 -6.45 -8.07
N GLU A 156 -9.18 -6.04 -9.29
CA GLU A 156 -10.55 -5.70 -9.70
C GLU A 156 -11.52 -6.89 -9.60
N ASN A 157 -11.00 -8.13 -9.68
CA ASN A 157 -11.81 -9.32 -9.55
C ASN A 157 -12.15 -9.68 -8.09
N GLY A 158 -11.56 -8.94 -7.13
CA GLY A 158 -11.69 -9.21 -5.70
C GLY A 158 -10.75 -10.30 -5.19
N ASP A 159 -9.73 -10.70 -5.99
CA ASP A 159 -8.70 -11.59 -5.50
C ASP A 159 -7.77 -10.84 -4.54
N LEU A 160 -7.53 -11.42 -3.39
CA LEU A 160 -6.68 -10.87 -2.35
C LEU A 160 -5.25 -11.41 -2.49
N PHE A 161 -4.29 -10.50 -2.60
CA PHE A 161 -2.86 -10.80 -2.60
C PHE A 161 -2.25 -10.42 -1.27
N VAL A 162 -1.43 -11.32 -0.73
CA VAL A 162 -0.80 -11.14 0.58
C VAL A 162 0.69 -11.48 0.47
N SER A 163 1.56 -10.62 0.96
CA SER A 163 2.96 -10.98 1.15
C SER A 163 3.12 -11.83 2.40
N ASP A 164 3.61 -13.05 2.20
CA ASP A 164 3.93 -14.04 3.23
C ASP A 164 5.43 -13.92 3.55
N TYR A 165 5.73 -13.09 4.54
CA TYR A 165 7.09 -12.68 4.90
C TYR A 165 7.96 -13.89 5.30
N GLU A 166 7.43 -14.79 6.11
CA GLU A 166 8.15 -15.96 6.61
C GLU A 166 8.40 -17.01 5.51
N ASN A 167 7.44 -17.18 4.60
CA ASN A 167 7.55 -18.15 3.51
C ASN A 167 8.18 -17.56 2.24
N HIS A 168 8.62 -16.30 2.30
CA HIS A 168 9.31 -15.62 1.20
C HIS A 168 8.55 -15.70 -0.12
N ALA A 169 7.24 -15.42 -0.05
CA ALA A 169 6.30 -15.57 -1.16
C ALA A 169 5.26 -14.46 -1.19
N VAL A 170 4.66 -14.25 -2.35
CA VAL A 170 3.36 -13.60 -2.47
C VAL A 170 2.35 -14.67 -2.85
N LYS A 171 1.23 -14.68 -2.15
CA LYS A 171 0.12 -15.60 -2.39
C LYS A 171 -1.14 -14.84 -2.77
N ARG A 172 -1.95 -15.43 -3.64
CA ARG A 172 -3.27 -14.94 -4.06
C ARG A 172 -4.37 -15.86 -3.54
N TRP A 173 -5.45 -15.29 -3.04
CA TRP A 173 -6.70 -15.96 -2.71
C TRP A 173 -7.83 -15.39 -3.55
N SER A 174 -8.47 -16.23 -4.34
CA SER A 174 -9.74 -15.89 -4.96
C SER A 174 -10.88 -16.10 -3.97
N LYS A 175 -12.01 -15.47 -4.21
CA LYS A 175 -13.17 -15.53 -3.30
C LYS A 175 -13.59 -16.96 -3.01
N GLY A 176 -13.57 -17.33 -1.73
CA GLY A 176 -13.95 -18.66 -1.24
C GLY A 176 -12.85 -19.71 -1.24
N GLU A 177 -11.64 -19.38 -1.72
CA GLU A 177 -10.48 -20.28 -1.58
C GLU A 177 -10.01 -20.33 -0.12
N LYS A 178 -9.70 -21.54 0.35
CA LYS A 178 -9.17 -21.77 1.71
C LYS A 178 -7.65 -21.67 1.74
N GLU A 179 -7.00 -21.97 0.63
CA GLU A 179 -5.54 -21.96 0.51
C GLU A 179 -5.14 -21.01 -0.62
N GLY A 180 -4.12 -20.21 -0.38
CA GLY A 180 -3.62 -19.28 -1.38
C GLY A 180 -2.68 -19.96 -2.37
N THR A 181 -2.75 -19.50 -3.61
CA THR A 181 -1.83 -19.90 -4.68
C THR A 181 -0.61 -18.99 -4.67
N ILE A 182 0.61 -19.56 -4.67
CA ILE A 182 1.84 -18.79 -4.81
C ILE A 182 1.89 -18.17 -6.21
N VAL A 183 2.06 -16.85 -6.26
CA VAL A 183 2.16 -16.09 -7.52
C VAL A 183 3.55 -15.48 -7.72
N ALA A 184 4.35 -15.37 -6.66
CA ALA A 184 5.75 -14.93 -6.73
C ALA A 184 6.56 -15.52 -5.58
N GLY A 185 7.84 -15.81 -5.81
CA GLY A 185 8.72 -16.41 -4.78
C GLY A 185 8.33 -17.84 -4.44
N GLY A 186 8.38 -18.19 -3.14
CA GLY A 186 8.00 -19.53 -2.63
C GLY A 186 9.01 -20.63 -2.91
N ASN A 187 10.18 -20.30 -3.45
CA ASN A 187 11.28 -21.23 -3.72
C ASN A 187 12.36 -21.17 -2.64
N GLY A 188 11.94 -20.91 -1.39
CA GLY A 188 12.81 -20.70 -0.26
C GLY A 188 13.44 -19.30 -0.24
N ARG A 189 14.07 -18.97 0.90
CA ARG A 189 14.78 -17.71 1.10
C ARG A 189 16.00 -17.61 0.18
N GLY A 190 16.10 -16.53 -0.58
CA GLY A 190 17.28 -16.33 -1.42
C GLY A 190 17.18 -15.09 -2.30
N ASN A 191 18.18 -14.90 -3.16
CA ASN A 191 18.31 -13.74 -4.05
C ASN A 191 18.26 -14.09 -5.54
N GLN A 192 17.97 -15.34 -5.90
CA GLN A 192 17.78 -15.74 -7.29
C GLN A 192 16.51 -15.06 -7.85
N LEU A 193 16.32 -15.10 -9.17
CA LEU A 193 15.17 -14.44 -9.81
C LEU A 193 13.83 -15.10 -9.47
N ASN A 194 13.84 -16.38 -9.08
CA ASN A 194 12.66 -17.11 -8.61
C ASN A 194 12.51 -17.13 -7.08
N GLN A 195 13.33 -16.36 -6.36
CA GLN A 195 13.32 -16.29 -4.90
C GLN A 195 13.05 -14.88 -4.41
N LEU A 196 12.50 -14.80 -3.19
CA LEU A 196 12.36 -13.59 -2.40
C LEU A 196 13.04 -13.76 -1.05
N ASN A 197 13.25 -12.64 -0.35
CA ASN A 197 13.77 -12.62 0.99
C ASN A 197 13.03 -11.57 1.82
N CYS A 198 12.04 -12.02 2.59
CA CYS A 198 11.20 -11.15 3.40
C CYS A 198 10.45 -10.09 2.57
N PRO A 199 9.52 -10.50 1.68
CA PRO A 199 8.71 -9.55 0.92
C PRO A 199 7.79 -8.76 1.85
N THR A 200 7.72 -7.44 1.65
CA THR A 200 6.90 -6.54 2.45
C THR A 200 5.69 -6.04 1.66
N TYR A 201 5.75 -4.86 1.09
CA TYR A 201 4.65 -4.32 0.27
C TYR A 201 4.69 -4.83 -1.17
N MET A 202 3.53 -4.76 -1.80
CA MET A 202 3.36 -5.10 -3.20
C MET A 202 2.41 -4.13 -3.89
N PHE A 203 2.46 -4.13 -5.21
CA PHE A 203 1.50 -3.47 -6.09
C PHE A 203 1.11 -4.45 -7.21
N ILE A 204 -0.16 -4.45 -7.59
CA ILE A 204 -0.69 -5.31 -8.66
C ILE A 204 -1.26 -4.39 -9.74
N ASP A 205 -0.82 -4.57 -10.99
CA ASP A 205 -1.39 -3.84 -12.12
C ASP A 205 -2.60 -4.57 -12.74
N GLU A 206 -3.23 -3.94 -13.74
CA GLU A 206 -4.40 -4.48 -14.43
C GLU A 206 -4.12 -5.82 -15.14
N GLU A 207 -2.87 -6.11 -15.49
CA GLU A 207 -2.43 -7.36 -16.11
C GLU A 207 -2.10 -8.45 -15.06
N GLU A 208 -2.39 -8.19 -13.79
CA GLU A 208 -2.03 -9.01 -12.63
C GLU A 208 -0.50 -9.23 -12.51
N THR A 209 0.27 -8.25 -12.96
CA THR A 209 1.70 -8.23 -12.69
C THR A 209 1.93 -7.81 -11.24
N VAL A 210 2.75 -8.57 -10.53
CA VAL A 210 3.05 -8.31 -9.12
C VAL A 210 4.39 -7.60 -9.01
N TYR A 211 4.40 -6.39 -8.46
CA TYR A 211 5.61 -5.68 -8.07
C TYR A 211 5.79 -5.85 -6.56
N ILE A 212 7.01 -6.16 -6.11
CA ILE A 212 7.25 -6.60 -4.73
C ILE A 212 8.50 -5.92 -4.18
N SER A 213 8.39 -5.32 -3.00
CA SER A 213 9.54 -4.92 -2.21
C SER A 213 10.18 -6.17 -1.59
N ASP A 214 11.27 -6.63 -2.20
CA ASP A 214 12.11 -7.75 -1.75
C ASP A 214 13.15 -7.21 -0.76
N GLU A 215 12.67 -6.96 0.46
CA GLU A 215 13.25 -6.06 1.47
C GLU A 215 14.72 -6.38 1.77
N VAL A 216 15.01 -7.62 2.16
CA VAL A 216 16.36 -8.03 2.60
C VAL A 216 17.31 -8.24 1.41
N ASN A 217 16.78 -8.33 0.20
CA ASN A 217 17.59 -8.34 -1.04
C ASN A 217 17.80 -6.93 -1.60
N HIS A 218 17.28 -5.88 -0.94
CA HIS A 218 17.47 -4.48 -1.33
C HIS A 218 17.08 -4.19 -2.79
N ARG A 219 15.93 -4.75 -3.23
CA ARG A 219 15.44 -4.63 -4.61
C ARG A 219 13.92 -4.60 -4.68
N VAL A 220 13.40 -4.15 -5.81
CA VAL A 220 12.01 -4.37 -6.22
C VAL A 220 12.00 -5.36 -7.37
N MET A 221 11.17 -6.38 -7.24
CA MET A 221 10.95 -7.42 -8.23
C MET A 221 9.62 -7.20 -8.94
N LYS A 222 9.56 -7.56 -10.23
CA LYS A 222 8.36 -7.62 -11.04
C LYS A 222 8.11 -9.06 -11.48
N TRP A 223 6.93 -9.61 -11.18
CA TRP A 223 6.48 -10.93 -11.63
C TRP A 223 5.31 -10.81 -12.56
N LEU A 224 5.49 -11.24 -13.82
CA LEU A 224 4.37 -11.36 -14.77
C LEU A 224 3.43 -12.49 -14.32
N LYS A 225 2.16 -12.37 -14.62
CA LYS A 225 1.17 -13.40 -14.33
C LYS A 225 1.61 -14.77 -14.85
N GLY A 226 1.73 -15.75 -13.96
CA GLY A 226 2.13 -17.11 -14.28
C GLY A 226 3.62 -17.31 -14.58
N ALA A 227 4.46 -16.30 -14.45
CA ALA A 227 5.90 -16.44 -14.64
C ALA A 227 6.53 -17.28 -13.51
N SER A 228 7.52 -18.13 -13.86
CA SER A 228 8.28 -18.92 -12.88
C SER A 228 9.38 -18.14 -12.15
N GLU A 229 9.76 -16.99 -12.69
CA GLU A 229 10.77 -16.09 -12.10
C GLU A 229 10.43 -14.64 -12.36
N GLY A 230 10.94 -13.76 -11.50
CA GLY A 230 10.73 -12.33 -11.60
C GLY A 230 11.88 -11.61 -12.31
N ILE A 231 11.69 -10.31 -12.47
CA ILE A 231 12.64 -9.37 -13.07
C ILE A 231 12.97 -8.32 -12.02
N VAL A 232 14.24 -7.99 -11.82
CA VAL A 232 14.64 -6.83 -11.00
C VAL A 232 14.30 -5.54 -11.75
N VAL A 233 13.44 -4.70 -11.19
CA VAL A 233 13.03 -3.43 -11.82
C VAL A 233 13.59 -2.20 -11.13
N ALA A 234 14.03 -2.34 -9.87
CA ALA A 234 14.68 -1.26 -9.12
C ALA A 234 15.65 -1.83 -8.08
N GLY A 235 16.75 -1.15 -7.80
CA GLY A 235 17.77 -1.59 -6.84
C GLY A 235 18.53 -2.82 -7.30
N GLY A 236 18.81 -3.75 -6.35
CA GLY A 236 19.50 -5.00 -6.64
C GLY A 236 21.02 -4.90 -6.82
N GLN A 237 21.59 -3.75 -6.54
CA GLN A 237 23.05 -3.51 -6.55
C GLN A 237 23.66 -3.59 -5.13
N GLY A 238 23.04 -4.42 -4.27
CA GLY A 238 23.41 -4.54 -2.85
C GLY A 238 22.84 -3.40 -2.01
N GLN A 239 23.03 -3.54 -0.69
CA GLN A 239 22.62 -2.54 0.29
C GLN A 239 23.43 -1.25 0.11
N GLY A 240 22.79 -0.10 0.11
CA GLY A 240 23.46 1.18 0.03
C GLY A 240 22.54 2.37 -0.18
N ASN A 241 23.12 3.54 -0.37
CA ASN A 241 22.41 4.81 -0.54
C ASN A 241 22.62 5.49 -1.91
N SER A 242 23.34 4.85 -2.83
CA SER A 242 23.48 5.34 -4.20
C SER A 242 22.15 5.36 -4.95
N LEU A 243 22.07 6.03 -6.08
CA LEU A 243 20.81 6.14 -6.84
C LEU A 243 20.35 4.80 -7.46
N ASN A 244 21.23 3.81 -7.54
CA ASN A 244 20.93 2.45 -8.00
C ASN A 244 20.84 1.43 -6.85
N GLN A 245 20.77 1.89 -5.60
CA GLN A 245 20.70 1.05 -4.41
C GLN A 245 19.53 1.41 -3.51
N PHE A 246 19.08 0.43 -2.73
CA PHE A 246 18.19 0.59 -1.60
C PHE A 246 18.83 0.13 -0.29
N ASN A 247 18.22 0.54 0.80
CA ASN A 247 18.51 0.06 2.13
C ASN A 247 17.18 -0.32 2.82
N TYR A 248 16.78 -1.60 2.68
CA TYR A 248 15.50 -2.14 3.13
C TYR A 248 14.30 -1.40 2.49
N PRO A 249 14.05 -1.55 1.16
CA PRO A 249 12.86 -0.97 0.52
C PRO A 249 11.59 -1.55 1.13
N ASN A 250 10.61 -0.68 1.37
CA ASN A 250 9.39 -1.06 2.08
C ASN A 250 8.15 -0.73 1.23
N GLY A 251 7.37 0.30 1.54
CA GLY A 251 6.20 0.68 0.77
C GLY A 251 6.53 0.95 -0.71
N LEU A 252 5.67 0.49 -1.59
CA LEU A 252 5.82 0.75 -3.02
C LEU A 252 4.47 1.04 -3.68
N VAL A 253 4.50 1.88 -4.71
CA VAL A 253 3.39 2.10 -5.64
C VAL A 253 3.95 2.23 -7.05
N VAL A 254 3.16 1.82 -8.05
CA VAL A 254 3.55 1.92 -9.47
C VAL A 254 2.51 2.78 -10.18
N ASN A 255 2.97 3.70 -11.03
CA ASN A 255 2.08 4.53 -11.82
C ASN A 255 1.69 3.87 -13.15
N GLU A 256 0.76 4.48 -13.89
CA GLU A 256 0.26 3.98 -15.19
C GLU A 256 1.33 3.83 -16.27
N VAL A 257 2.42 4.60 -16.18
CA VAL A 257 3.52 4.49 -17.13
C VAL A 257 4.57 3.45 -16.72
N GLY A 258 4.39 2.82 -15.55
CA GLY A 258 5.28 1.78 -15.03
C GLY A 258 6.47 2.32 -14.21
N ASP A 259 6.46 3.60 -13.82
CA ASP A 259 7.46 4.12 -12.88
C ASP A 259 7.18 3.59 -11.47
N VAL A 260 8.21 3.10 -10.80
CA VAL A 260 8.11 2.49 -9.47
C VAL A 260 8.55 3.48 -8.40
N TYR A 261 7.67 3.79 -7.46
CA TYR A 261 7.94 4.66 -6.31
C TYR A 261 8.12 3.80 -5.07
N VAL A 262 9.20 4.01 -4.33
CA VAL A 262 9.61 3.13 -3.22
C VAL A 262 10.03 3.93 -2.01
N ALA A 263 9.54 3.55 -0.84
CA ALA A 263 10.07 3.99 0.43
C ALA A 263 11.40 3.27 0.70
N ASP A 264 12.50 3.98 0.57
CA ASP A 264 13.84 3.52 0.87
C ASP A 264 14.09 3.71 2.38
N TYR A 265 13.53 2.78 3.15
CA TYR A 265 13.22 2.86 4.58
C TYR A 265 14.40 3.36 5.42
N TRP A 266 15.53 2.69 5.37
CA TRP A 266 16.71 3.05 6.16
C TRP A 266 17.48 4.25 5.61
N ASN A 267 17.25 4.64 4.36
CA ASN A 267 17.84 5.83 3.77
C ASN A 267 16.95 7.09 3.93
N ASN A 268 15.79 6.97 4.58
CA ASN A 268 14.90 8.09 4.91
C ASN A 268 14.54 8.94 3.68
N ARG A 269 14.20 8.26 2.56
CA ARG A 269 13.85 8.92 1.29
C ARG A 269 12.79 8.12 0.53
N ILE A 270 12.09 8.81 -0.37
CA ILE A 270 11.27 8.16 -1.38
C ILE A 270 11.97 8.28 -2.72
N MET A 271 12.12 7.15 -3.39
CA MET A 271 12.77 7.02 -4.69
C MET A 271 11.74 6.77 -5.77
N CYS A 272 11.98 7.31 -6.97
CA CYS A 272 11.26 6.93 -8.18
C CYS A 272 12.23 6.25 -9.16
N TRP A 273 11.88 5.07 -9.63
CA TRP A 273 12.56 4.37 -10.73
C TRP A 273 11.71 4.48 -11.98
N PRO A 274 12.12 5.32 -12.97
CA PRO A 274 11.46 5.35 -14.27
C PRO A 274 11.52 4.00 -14.97
N LEU A 275 10.47 3.64 -15.69
CA LEU A 275 10.38 2.37 -16.40
C LEU A 275 11.65 2.12 -17.24
N GLY A 276 12.30 0.97 -17.00
CA GLY A 276 13.52 0.56 -17.73
C GLY A 276 14.79 1.29 -17.35
N SER A 277 14.76 2.21 -16.37
CA SER A 277 15.95 2.90 -15.88
C SER A 277 16.86 1.98 -15.08
N LYS A 278 18.17 2.23 -15.14
CA LYS A 278 19.18 1.54 -14.33
C LYS A 278 19.37 2.15 -12.96
N GLU A 279 18.89 3.37 -12.77
CA GLU A 279 18.99 4.10 -11.51
C GLU A 279 17.72 4.92 -11.27
N GLY A 280 17.43 5.14 -10.00
CA GLY A 280 16.31 5.94 -9.56
C GLY A 280 16.71 7.41 -9.34
N ARG A 281 15.74 8.19 -8.92
CA ARG A 281 15.91 9.56 -8.43
C ARG A 281 15.19 9.73 -7.09
N VAL A 282 15.75 10.54 -6.21
CA VAL A 282 15.05 10.95 -4.98
C VAL A 282 13.92 11.89 -5.38
N VAL A 283 12.70 11.59 -4.92
CA VAL A 283 11.53 12.45 -5.19
C VAL A 283 11.18 13.34 -4.00
N VAL A 284 11.26 12.81 -2.78
CA VAL A 284 11.11 13.55 -1.52
C VAL A 284 11.96 12.91 -0.43
N GLY A 285 12.31 13.67 0.59
CA GLY A 285 13.22 13.21 1.65
C GLY A 285 14.68 13.19 1.23
N GLY A 286 15.49 12.32 1.86
CA GLY A 286 16.93 12.23 1.56
C GLY A 286 17.77 13.37 2.16
N ASN A 287 17.17 14.18 3.03
CA ASN A 287 17.84 15.27 3.75
C ASN A 287 18.32 14.87 5.14
N GLY A 288 18.68 13.59 5.29
CA GLY A 288 19.00 12.97 6.57
C GLY A 288 17.77 12.56 7.36
N GLN A 289 18.01 11.76 8.41
CA GLN A 289 16.97 11.38 9.37
C GLN A 289 16.55 12.59 10.19
N GLY A 290 15.24 12.80 10.37
CA GLY A 290 14.72 13.87 11.20
C GLY A 290 13.22 14.04 11.10
N ASP A 291 12.67 15.01 11.83
CA ASP A 291 11.26 15.33 11.93
C ASP A 291 10.85 16.61 11.17
N GLY A 292 11.78 17.21 10.42
CA GLY A 292 11.50 18.36 9.55
C GLY A 292 10.46 18.02 8.46
N SER A 293 9.86 19.05 7.85
CA SER A 293 8.85 18.86 6.79
C SER A 293 9.40 18.24 5.51
N ASN A 294 10.72 18.20 5.33
CA ASN A 294 11.43 17.59 4.21
C ASN A 294 12.32 16.41 4.64
N GLN A 295 12.11 15.90 5.83
CA GLN A 295 12.83 14.76 6.39
C GLN A 295 11.88 13.64 6.77
N PHE A 296 12.42 12.44 6.87
CA PHE A 296 11.74 11.24 7.35
C PHE A 296 12.55 10.54 8.44
N PHE A 297 11.85 9.69 9.18
CA PHE A 297 12.45 8.68 10.01
C PHE A 297 11.76 7.35 9.76
N TYR A 298 12.39 6.52 8.91
CA TYR A 298 11.90 5.23 8.44
C TYR A 298 10.53 5.30 7.78
N PRO A 299 10.42 5.92 6.58
CA PRO A 299 9.19 5.98 5.81
C PRO A 299 8.77 4.58 5.38
N SER A 300 7.49 4.23 5.57
CA SER A 300 6.93 2.91 5.29
C SER A 300 5.88 2.99 4.18
N GLY A 301 4.60 2.88 4.47
CA GLY A 301 3.52 2.84 3.48
C GLY A 301 3.44 4.10 2.61
N LEU A 302 3.14 3.89 1.34
CA LEU A 302 2.96 4.93 0.32
C LEU A 302 1.56 4.86 -0.30
N SER A 303 0.98 6.01 -0.63
CA SER A 303 -0.22 6.09 -1.45
C SER A 303 -0.25 7.40 -2.23
N PHE A 304 -0.98 7.42 -3.36
CA PHE A 304 -1.32 8.64 -4.08
C PHE A 304 -2.80 8.96 -3.90
N ASP A 305 -3.18 10.23 -3.99
CA ASP A 305 -4.57 10.63 -4.20
C ASP A 305 -4.85 10.92 -5.69
N VAL A 306 -6.10 11.23 -6.03
CA VAL A 306 -6.53 11.52 -7.42
C VAL A 306 -5.85 12.76 -8.03
N GLU A 307 -5.30 13.64 -7.19
CA GLU A 307 -4.54 14.82 -7.61
C GLU A 307 -3.05 14.51 -7.75
N ASN A 308 -2.64 13.26 -7.54
CA ASN A 308 -1.25 12.80 -7.51
C ASN A 308 -0.44 13.35 -6.34
N ASN A 309 -1.07 13.82 -5.26
CA ASN A 309 -0.34 14.10 -4.05
C ASN A 309 0.16 12.79 -3.44
N LEU A 310 1.41 12.81 -2.98
CA LEU A 310 2.04 11.64 -2.37
C LEU A 310 1.83 11.66 -0.85
N TYR A 311 1.28 10.58 -0.32
CA TYR A 311 1.14 10.33 1.10
C TYR A 311 2.18 9.31 1.55
N VAL A 312 2.81 9.57 2.69
CA VAL A 312 3.88 8.75 3.26
C VAL A 312 3.62 8.53 4.74
N ALA A 313 3.61 7.28 5.17
CA ALA A 313 3.70 6.93 6.58
C ALA A 313 5.14 7.18 7.06
N ASP A 314 5.36 8.27 7.77
CA ASP A 314 6.64 8.63 8.38
C ASP A 314 6.70 8.00 9.76
N SER A 315 6.98 6.69 9.77
CA SER A 315 6.62 5.77 10.85
C SER A 315 7.20 6.15 12.20
N TRP A 316 8.49 6.39 12.28
CA TRP A 316 9.16 6.72 13.55
C TRP A 316 9.06 8.20 13.96
N ASN A 317 8.48 9.03 13.09
CA ASN A 317 8.00 10.37 13.45
C ASN A 317 6.50 10.35 13.80
N HIS A 318 5.88 9.17 13.86
CA HIS A 318 4.49 8.97 14.30
C HIS A 318 3.49 9.87 13.59
N ARG A 319 3.63 10.00 12.24
CA ARG A 319 2.82 10.92 11.44
C ARG A 319 2.59 10.42 10.02
N ILE A 320 1.58 10.99 9.36
CA ILE A 320 1.37 10.88 7.92
C ILE A 320 1.69 12.22 7.27
N GLN A 321 2.59 12.19 6.29
CA GLN A 321 3.02 13.35 5.52
C GLN A 321 2.37 13.34 4.14
N ARG A 322 1.90 14.51 3.68
CA ARG A 322 1.41 14.72 2.32
C ARG A 322 2.31 15.69 1.57
N PHE A 323 2.79 15.28 0.42
CA PHE A 323 3.53 16.11 -0.52
C PHE A 323 2.62 16.46 -1.69
N ARG A 324 2.34 17.74 -1.87
CA ARG A 324 1.52 18.22 -2.98
C ARG A 324 2.33 18.29 -4.26
N VAL A 325 1.67 18.03 -5.38
CA VAL A 325 2.23 18.30 -6.71
C VAL A 325 2.63 19.77 -6.81
N ASP A 326 3.82 20.03 -7.44
CA ASP A 326 4.41 21.37 -7.60
C ASP A 326 3.79 22.14 -8.76
#